data_e4f088c381c6dc0717dc801d348ad43e
#
_entry.id   e4f088c381c6dc0717dc801d348ad43e
#
_cell.length_a   1.000
_cell.length_b   1.000
_cell.length_c   1.000
_cell.angle_alpha   90.00
_cell.angle_beta   90.00
_cell.angle_gamma   90.00
#
_symmetry.space_group_name_H-M   'P 1'
#
loop_
_entity.id
_entity.type
_entity.pdbx_description
1 polymer ?
#
loop_
_entity_poly.entity_id
_entity_poly.type
_entity_poly.pdbx_seq_one_letter_code
_entity_poly.pdbx_strand_id
1 'polypeptide(L)'
;MDSRAIVNEISTFVNNYPEKTATKTRWKKPLVGFAAAGDPLFLRLKDVVRPSHASPAELLATSKTAVAFFLPFDNSIQKANLREDSYPARSWAVAYAETNRLIRHLGGHLKSLLETAGYRTVLIPPTHNYDPIALMSDWSHRHIAFIAGLGRFGLNHWLITEKGCCGRLGSLVTEASFPPTLRPEKEFCLHFAGYPCSACIDQCIYQALFPDHFDRHACNRQLLKNVAYFSDLETADVCGKCGCGLPCSTTNPMSKRTPKPKPQH
;
A
#
# COMPACT_ATOMS: atom_id res chain seq x y z
N MET A 1 8.07 -1.92 -24.99
CA MET A 1 8.55 -1.80 -23.58
C MET A 1 8.14 -3.08 -22.86
N ASP A 2 9.04 -3.74 -22.14
CA ASP A 2 8.73 -4.94 -21.36
C ASP A 2 8.55 -4.63 -19.86
N SER A 3 8.11 -5.62 -19.08
CA SER A 3 7.88 -5.46 -17.64
C SER A 3 9.16 -5.14 -16.86
N ARG A 4 10.33 -5.62 -17.30
CA ARG A 4 11.62 -5.33 -16.63
C ARG A 4 12.00 -3.87 -16.80
N ALA A 5 11.74 -3.29 -17.98
CA ALA A 5 11.97 -1.86 -18.22
C ALA A 5 11.13 -0.99 -17.27
N ILE A 6 9.86 -1.32 -17.05
CA ILE A 6 9.00 -0.62 -16.09
C ILE A 6 9.53 -0.76 -14.66
N VAL A 7 9.94 -1.96 -14.24
CA VAL A 7 10.51 -2.19 -12.90
C VAL A 7 11.79 -1.39 -12.69
N ASN A 8 12.67 -1.34 -13.70
CA ASN A 8 13.92 -0.59 -13.65
C ASN A 8 13.64 0.92 -13.60
N GLU A 9 12.70 1.41 -14.41
CA GLU A 9 12.31 2.81 -14.44
C GLU A 9 11.77 3.28 -13.09
N ILE A 10 10.85 2.52 -12.48
CA ILE A 10 10.34 2.80 -11.14
C ILE A 10 11.48 2.83 -10.11
N SER A 11 12.39 1.86 -10.17
CA SER A 11 13.52 1.76 -9.24
C SER A 11 14.48 2.95 -9.38
N THR A 12 14.81 3.32 -10.60
CA THR A 12 15.69 4.46 -10.92
C THR A 12 15.05 5.78 -10.49
N PHE A 13 13.77 5.96 -10.79
CA PHE A 13 13.04 7.17 -10.40
C PHE A 13 13.02 7.35 -8.89
N VAL A 14 12.69 6.30 -8.13
CA VAL A 14 12.61 6.32 -6.67
C VAL A 14 13.99 6.57 -6.05
N ASN A 15 15.05 5.93 -6.55
CA ASN A 15 16.41 6.12 -6.04
C ASN A 15 16.91 7.56 -6.22
N ASN A 16 16.61 8.18 -7.37
CA ASN A 16 17.08 9.53 -7.70
C ASN A 16 16.18 10.63 -7.14
N TYR A 17 14.97 10.29 -6.67
CA TYR A 17 13.98 11.27 -6.24
C TYR A 17 14.44 12.13 -5.06
N PRO A 18 15.09 11.58 -4.01
CA PRO A 18 15.51 12.38 -2.86
C PRO A 18 16.49 13.50 -3.22
N GLU A 19 17.39 13.24 -4.16
CA GLU A 19 18.39 14.24 -4.59
C GLU A 19 17.75 15.35 -5.42
N LYS A 20 16.79 14.97 -6.29
CA LYS A 20 16.09 15.92 -7.17
C LYS A 20 15.10 16.83 -6.44
N THR A 21 14.59 16.39 -5.30
CA THR A 21 13.48 17.09 -4.60
C THR A 21 13.81 17.47 -3.16
N ALA A 22 15.04 17.23 -2.71
CA ALA A 22 15.52 17.52 -1.34
C ALA A 22 14.62 16.93 -0.24
N THR A 23 14.01 15.75 -0.47
CA THR A 23 13.18 15.08 0.54
C THR A 23 14.00 14.53 1.68
N LYS A 24 13.43 14.53 2.89
CA LYS A 24 14.01 13.92 4.09
C LYS A 24 13.83 12.42 4.12
N THR A 25 12.78 11.92 3.47
CA THR A 25 12.46 10.49 3.40
C THR A 25 13.44 9.74 2.51
N ARG A 26 13.77 8.52 2.92
CA ARG A 26 14.50 7.56 2.11
C ARG A 26 13.64 6.30 1.95
N TRP A 27 13.67 5.75 0.75
CA TRP A 27 12.93 4.54 0.38
C TRP A 27 13.90 3.44 0.06
N LYS A 28 13.50 2.20 0.38
CA LYS A 28 14.18 1.01 -0.11
C LYS A 28 13.77 0.73 -1.54
N LYS A 29 14.47 -0.21 -2.20
CA LYS A 29 14.12 -0.65 -3.57
C LYS A 29 12.63 -1.00 -3.65
N PRO A 30 11.87 -0.41 -4.57
CA PRO A 30 10.45 -0.69 -4.76
C PRO A 30 10.16 -2.16 -5.08
N LEU A 31 8.92 -2.59 -4.81
CA LEU A 31 8.34 -3.80 -5.40
C LEU A 31 7.32 -3.37 -6.44
N VAL A 32 7.27 -4.09 -7.55
CA VAL A 32 6.34 -3.83 -8.66
C VAL A 32 5.65 -5.12 -9.04
N GLY A 33 4.35 -5.06 -9.22
CA GLY A 33 3.53 -6.18 -9.66
C GLY A 33 2.56 -5.75 -10.75
N PHE A 34 2.14 -6.73 -11.56
CA PHE A 34 1.28 -6.55 -12.71
C PHE A 34 0.06 -7.46 -12.58
N ALA A 35 -1.12 -6.93 -12.82
CA ALA A 35 -2.36 -7.70 -12.88
C ALA A 35 -2.99 -7.55 -14.27
N ALA A 36 -3.48 -8.62 -14.87
CA ALA A 36 -4.29 -8.52 -16.07
C ALA A 36 -5.55 -7.70 -15.75
N ALA A 37 -5.91 -6.72 -16.59
CA ALA A 37 -7.06 -5.86 -16.35
C ALA A 37 -8.38 -6.63 -16.28
N GLY A 38 -8.46 -7.81 -16.90
CA GLY A 38 -9.60 -8.73 -16.86
C GLY A 38 -9.58 -9.74 -15.71
N ASP A 39 -8.68 -9.62 -14.72
CA ASP A 39 -8.66 -10.54 -13.57
C ASP A 39 -10.00 -10.45 -12.80
N PRO A 40 -10.71 -11.58 -12.58
CA PRO A 40 -12.04 -11.57 -11.96
C PRO A 40 -12.08 -10.98 -10.54
N LEU A 41 -10.95 -10.93 -9.84
CA LEU A 41 -10.86 -10.31 -8.52
C LEU A 41 -11.16 -8.80 -8.54
N PHE A 42 -10.95 -8.12 -9.68
CA PHE A 42 -11.34 -6.69 -9.77
C PHE A 42 -12.85 -6.49 -9.59
N LEU A 43 -13.67 -7.39 -10.13
CA LEU A 43 -15.13 -7.31 -9.95
C LEU A 43 -15.54 -7.58 -8.50
N ARG A 44 -14.82 -8.46 -7.80
CA ARG A 44 -15.06 -8.76 -6.40
C ARG A 44 -14.80 -7.56 -5.47
N LEU A 45 -14.07 -6.53 -5.93
CA LEU A 45 -13.85 -5.33 -5.12
C LEU A 45 -15.11 -4.50 -4.90
N LYS A 46 -16.13 -4.67 -5.74
CA LYS A 46 -17.46 -4.08 -5.54
C LYS A 46 -18.16 -4.65 -4.30
N ASP A 47 -17.89 -5.92 -3.98
CA ASP A 47 -18.44 -6.60 -2.78
C ASP A 47 -17.57 -6.34 -1.55
N VAL A 48 -16.24 -6.43 -1.71
CA VAL A 48 -15.28 -6.44 -0.57
C VAL A 48 -14.90 -5.05 -0.09
N VAL A 49 -14.92 -4.05 -1.01
CA VAL A 49 -14.55 -2.66 -0.67
C VAL A 49 -15.81 -1.81 -0.64
N ARG A 50 -16.41 -1.54 -1.79
CA ARG A 50 -17.68 -0.79 -1.90
C ARG A 50 -18.28 -0.95 -3.31
N PRO A 51 -19.61 -0.83 -3.47
CA PRO A 51 -20.28 -1.04 -4.76
C PRO A 51 -19.78 -0.14 -5.91
N SER A 52 -19.30 1.06 -5.58
CA SER A 52 -18.75 2.02 -6.56
C SER A 52 -17.26 1.81 -6.87
N HIS A 53 -16.61 0.76 -6.32
CA HIS A 53 -15.20 0.48 -6.63
C HIS A 53 -15.02 0.22 -8.12
N ALA A 54 -14.18 1.03 -8.77
CA ALA A 54 -13.95 0.91 -10.20
C ALA A 54 -13.13 -0.34 -10.55
N SER A 55 -13.46 -0.98 -11.66
CA SER A 55 -12.59 -1.95 -12.33
C SER A 55 -11.62 -1.24 -13.27
N PRO A 56 -10.52 -1.87 -13.71
CA PRO A 56 -9.63 -1.30 -14.71
C PRO A 56 -10.35 -0.89 -16.00
N ALA A 57 -11.32 -1.67 -16.46
CA ALA A 57 -12.08 -1.38 -17.67
C ALA A 57 -13.02 -0.17 -17.51
N GLU A 58 -13.54 0.11 -16.31
CA GLU A 58 -14.35 1.31 -16.05
C GLU A 58 -13.49 2.58 -16.03
N LEU A 59 -12.20 2.48 -15.70
CA LEU A 59 -11.26 3.61 -15.76
C LEU A 59 -10.67 3.81 -17.16
N LEU A 60 -10.42 2.73 -17.87
CA LEU A 60 -9.88 2.72 -19.23
C LEU A 60 -10.42 1.48 -19.98
N ALA A 61 -11.42 1.66 -20.82
CA ALA A 61 -12.13 0.56 -21.49
C ALA A 61 -11.22 -0.41 -22.25
N THR A 62 -10.10 0.07 -22.78
CA THR A 62 -9.10 -0.71 -23.52
C THR A 62 -7.93 -1.18 -22.67
N SER A 63 -8.03 -1.07 -21.34
CA SER A 63 -6.96 -1.47 -20.42
C SER A 63 -6.57 -2.95 -20.58
N LYS A 64 -5.28 -3.20 -20.48
CA LYS A 64 -4.68 -4.56 -20.50
C LYS A 64 -4.06 -4.92 -19.16
N THR A 65 -3.48 -3.93 -18.47
CA THR A 65 -2.75 -4.17 -17.21
C THR A 65 -3.05 -3.09 -16.17
N ALA A 66 -3.23 -3.52 -14.93
CA ALA A 66 -3.06 -2.68 -13.75
C ALA A 66 -1.64 -2.91 -13.19
N VAL A 67 -0.86 -1.84 -13.11
CA VAL A 67 0.48 -1.85 -12.52
C VAL A 67 0.38 -1.34 -11.10
N ALA A 68 0.85 -2.12 -10.13
CA ALA A 68 0.93 -1.73 -8.73
C ALA A 68 2.39 -1.67 -8.27
N PHE A 69 2.69 -0.74 -7.38
CA PHE A 69 4.02 -0.65 -6.78
C PHE A 69 3.93 -0.35 -5.29
N PHE A 70 4.87 -0.90 -4.54
CA PHE A 70 5.06 -0.66 -3.12
C PHE A 70 6.38 0.07 -2.90
N LEU A 71 6.35 1.16 -2.17
CA LEU A 71 7.48 2.02 -1.81
C LEU A 71 7.81 1.81 -0.33
N PRO A 72 8.70 0.84 0.01
CA PRO A 72 9.01 0.54 1.40
C PRO A 72 9.82 1.69 2.00
N PHE A 73 9.47 2.10 3.22
CA PHE A 73 10.23 3.08 3.97
C PHE A 73 11.57 2.53 4.45
N ASP A 74 12.54 3.40 4.64
CA ASP A 74 13.73 3.06 5.41
C ASP A 74 13.36 2.63 6.83
N ASN A 75 14.13 1.70 7.41
CA ASN A 75 13.83 1.13 8.73
C ASN A 75 13.84 2.15 9.85
N SER A 76 14.60 3.25 9.71
CA SER A 76 14.66 4.32 10.70
C SER A 76 13.30 4.98 10.94
N ILE A 77 12.48 5.09 9.88
CA ILE A 77 11.17 5.74 9.93
C ILE A 77 10.20 4.96 10.82
N GLN A 78 10.10 3.64 10.62
CA GLN A 78 9.22 2.80 11.45
C GLN A 78 9.74 2.66 12.89
N LYS A 79 11.07 2.64 13.07
CA LYS A 79 11.68 2.62 14.41
C LYS A 79 11.40 3.91 15.18
N ALA A 80 11.44 5.05 14.53
CA ALA A 80 11.06 6.33 15.13
C ALA A 80 9.59 6.34 15.55
N ASN A 81 8.70 5.86 14.68
CA ASN A 81 7.27 5.81 14.95
C ASN A 81 6.90 4.85 16.10
N LEU A 82 7.70 3.82 16.36
CA LEU A 82 7.53 2.90 17.48
C LEU A 82 7.84 3.57 18.84
N ARG A 83 8.76 4.53 18.87
CA ARG A 83 9.21 5.18 20.11
C ARG A 83 8.24 6.23 20.65
N GLU A 84 7.40 6.78 19.79
CA GLU A 84 6.41 7.79 20.18
C GLU A 84 5.16 7.12 20.72
N ASP A 85 4.61 7.64 21.81
CA ASP A 85 3.47 7.00 22.48
C ASP A 85 2.12 7.55 22.01
N SER A 86 1.92 8.88 22.04
CA SER A 86 0.58 9.47 21.85
C SER A 86 0.29 9.89 20.42
N TYR A 87 1.31 10.26 19.64
CA TYR A 87 1.20 10.68 18.25
C TYR A 87 2.16 9.88 17.36
N PRO A 88 1.98 9.84 16.05
CA PRO A 88 3.00 9.31 15.18
C PRO A 88 4.27 10.18 15.23
N ALA A 89 5.42 9.58 15.02
CA ALA A 89 6.66 10.33 14.90
C ALA A 89 6.58 11.33 13.73
N ARG A 90 7.17 12.51 13.91
CA ARG A 90 7.21 13.52 12.83
C ARG A 90 7.84 12.97 11.55
N SER A 91 8.88 12.13 11.66
CA SER A 91 9.50 11.48 10.50
C SER A 91 8.55 10.55 9.75
N TRP A 92 7.60 9.90 10.46
CA TRP A 92 6.55 9.08 9.84
C TRP A 92 5.53 9.95 9.08
N ALA A 93 5.09 11.06 9.68
CA ALA A 93 4.16 12.00 9.05
C ALA A 93 4.81 12.67 7.81
N VAL A 94 6.08 13.08 7.91
CA VAL A 94 6.85 13.61 6.77
C VAL A 94 6.98 12.55 5.67
N ALA A 95 7.33 11.31 6.03
CA ALA A 95 7.45 10.23 5.05
C ALA A 95 6.13 9.95 4.33
N TYR A 96 5.00 10.06 5.02
CA TYR A 96 3.68 9.93 4.41
C TYR A 96 3.43 11.02 3.35
N ALA A 97 3.63 12.29 3.71
CA ALA A 97 3.41 13.43 2.81
C ALA A 97 4.37 13.39 1.60
N GLU A 98 5.66 13.17 1.85
CA GLU A 98 6.67 13.10 0.79
C GLU A 98 6.44 11.91 -0.15
N THR A 99 5.98 10.78 0.37
CA THR A 99 5.70 9.61 -0.47
C THR A 99 4.42 9.78 -1.29
N ASN A 100 3.41 10.48 -0.78
CA ASN A 100 2.25 10.84 -1.60
C ASN A 100 2.66 11.73 -2.79
N ARG A 101 3.59 12.66 -2.57
CA ARG A 101 4.17 13.50 -3.62
C ARG A 101 4.99 12.67 -4.62
N LEU A 102 5.84 11.76 -4.11
CA LEU A 102 6.58 10.83 -4.94
C LEU A 102 5.65 9.97 -5.82
N ILE A 103 4.56 9.41 -5.27
CA ILE A 103 3.58 8.61 -6.02
C ILE A 103 2.96 9.43 -7.17
N ARG A 104 2.60 10.69 -6.93
CA ARG A 104 2.07 11.57 -7.98
C ARG A 104 3.09 11.81 -9.09
N HIS A 105 4.33 12.15 -8.74
CA HIS A 105 5.39 12.40 -9.70
C HIS A 105 5.80 11.15 -10.48
N LEU A 106 5.97 10.02 -9.78
CA LEU A 106 6.26 8.73 -10.41
C LEU A 106 5.13 8.31 -11.35
N GLY A 107 3.88 8.47 -10.92
CA GLY A 107 2.72 8.21 -11.76
C GLY A 107 2.75 9.04 -13.04
N GLY A 108 2.96 10.37 -12.94
CA GLY A 108 3.07 11.27 -14.09
C GLY A 108 4.19 10.88 -15.04
N HIS A 109 5.35 10.52 -14.50
CA HIS A 109 6.49 10.03 -15.27
C HIS A 109 6.17 8.72 -16.04
N LEU A 110 5.60 7.73 -15.35
CA LEU A 110 5.21 6.46 -15.98
C LEU A 110 4.12 6.65 -17.04
N LYS A 111 3.15 7.53 -16.79
CA LYS A 111 2.12 7.87 -17.78
C LYS A 111 2.77 8.45 -19.05
N SER A 112 3.60 9.47 -18.91
CA SER A 112 4.31 10.08 -20.05
C SER A 112 5.13 9.05 -20.83
N LEU A 113 5.85 8.19 -20.12
CA LEU A 113 6.67 7.13 -20.73
C LEU A 113 5.82 6.14 -21.54
N LEU A 114 4.71 5.68 -20.96
CA LEU A 114 3.82 4.71 -21.61
C LEU A 114 3.05 5.35 -22.78
N GLU A 115 2.60 6.59 -22.65
CA GLU A 115 1.90 7.31 -23.72
C GLU A 115 2.84 7.64 -24.90
N THR A 116 4.09 7.97 -24.62
CA THR A 116 5.13 8.11 -25.69
C THR A 116 5.37 6.80 -26.42
N ALA A 117 5.19 5.67 -25.74
CA ALA A 117 5.25 4.34 -26.37
C ALA A 117 3.93 3.90 -27.04
N GLY A 118 2.92 4.78 -27.09
CA GLY A 118 1.65 4.54 -27.77
C GLY A 118 0.56 3.88 -26.91
N TYR A 119 0.73 3.80 -25.59
CA TYR A 119 -0.24 3.16 -24.68
C TYR A 119 -0.95 4.19 -23.80
N ARG A 120 -2.25 4.37 -23.96
CA ARG A 120 -3.03 5.21 -23.05
C ARG A 120 -2.90 4.70 -21.62
N THR A 121 -2.81 5.64 -20.67
CA THR A 121 -2.57 5.33 -19.27
C THR A 121 -3.38 6.25 -18.36
N VAL A 122 -4.08 5.67 -17.41
CA VAL A 122 -4.84 6.38 -16.38
C VAL A 122 -4.11 6.30 -15.06
N LEU A 123 -3.86 7.47 -14.48
CA LEU A 123 -3.31 7.61 -13.14
C LEU A 123 -4.44 7.62 -12.13
N ILE A 124 -4.20 6.94 -11.02
CA ILE A 124 -5.09 7.02 -9.88
C ILE A 124 -4.32 7.73 -8.73
N PRO A 125 -4.83 8.83 -8.20
CA PRO A 125 -4.17 9.53 -7.11
C PRO A 125 -4.11 8.65 -5.86
N PRO A 126 -3.21 8.95 -4.90
CA PRO A 126 -3.07 8.20 -3.64
C PRO A 126 -4.38 8.02 -2.87
N THR A 127 -5.32 8.93 -3.05
CA THR A 127 -6.71 8.82 -2.59
C THR A 127 -7.64 9.23 -3.73
N HIS A 128 -8.54 8.33 -4.15
CA HIS A 128 -9.44 8.53 -5.29
C HIS A 128 -10.89 8.41 -4.85
N ASN A 129 -11.68 9.48 -5.07
CA ASN A 129 -13.10 9.53 -4.72
C ASN A 129 -13.37 9.02 -3.29
N TYR A 130 -12.65 9.60 -2.33
CA TYR A 130 -12.78 9.22 -0.93
C TYR A 130 -14.11 9.72 -0.35
N ASP A 131 -14.88 8.78 0.21
CA ASP A 131 -16.11 9.04 0.94
C ASP A 131 -15.77 9.29 2.42
N PRO A 132 -15.97 10.51 2.96
CA PRO A 132 -15.62 10.84 4.34
C PRO A 132 -16.57 10.22 5.38
N ILE A 133 -17.74 9.73 4.96
CA ILE A 133 -18.71 9.06 5.84
C ILE A 133 -18.38 7.57 5.92
N ALA A 134 -18.29 6.90 4.78
CA ALA A 134 -17.95 5.48 4.72
C ALA A 134 -16.46 5.20 4.97
N LEU A 135 -15.62 6.22 4.92
CA LEU A 135 -14.16 6.15 5.05
C LEU A 135 -13.53 5.16 4.04
N MET A 136 -14.04 5.17 2.82
CA MET A 136 -13.64 4.29 1.74
C MET A 136 -13.43 5.08 0.44
N SER A 137 -12.64 4.52 -0.46
CA SER A 137 -12.30 5.09 -1.76
C SER A 137 -12.81 4.18 -2.87
N ASP A 138 -13.11 4.76 -4.03
CA ASP A 138 -13.53 4.01 -5.22
C ASP A 138 -12.37 3.27 -5.92
N TRP A 139 -11.15 3.41 -5.40
CA TRP A 139 -9.98 2.66 -5.84
C TRP A 139 -9.03 2.38 -4.69
N SER A 140 -8.88 1.12 -4.34
CA SER A 140 -8.05 0.68 -3.22
C SER A 140 -6.69 0.15 -3.70
N HIS A 141 -5.66 0.99 -3.68
CA HIS A 141 -4.29 0.58 -4.05
C HIS A 141 -3.81 -0.69 -3.32
N ARG A 142 -4.28 -0.95 -2.09
CA ARG A 142 -3.94 -2.18 -1.34
C ARG A 142 -4.50 -3.42 -2.01
N HIS A 143 -5.77 -3.38 -2.44
CA HIS A 143 -6.40 -4.50 -3.12
C HIS A 143 -5.83 -4.68 -4.53
N ILE A 144 -5.53 -3.57 -5.24
CA ILE A 144 -4.86 -3.67 -6.55
C ILE A 144 -3.48 -4.33 -6.40
N ALA A 145 -2.72 -3.95 -5.37
CA ALA A 145 -1.41 -4.56 -5.10
C ALA A 145 -1.51 -6.05 -4.72
N PHE A 146 -2.58 -6.45 -4.00
CA PHE A 146 -2.87 -7.86 -3.74
C PHE A 146 -3.16 -8.62 -5.05
N ILE A 147 -4.02 -8.09 -5.92
CA ILE A 147 -4.34 -8.69 -7.22
C ILE A 147 -3.09 -8.77 -8.09
N ALA A 148 -2.23 -7.75 -8.05
CA ALA A 148 -0.94 -7.71 -8.75
C ALA A 148 0.18 -8.54 -8.07
N GLY A 149 -0.13 -9.39 -7.10
CA GLY A 149 0.80 -10.36 -6.53
C GLY A 149 1.85 -9.81 -5.57
N LEU A 150 1.71 -8.58 -5.07
CA LEU A 150 2.73 -7.97 -4.21
C LEU A 150 2.75 -8.50 -2.77
N GLY A 151 1.71 -9.21 -2.32
CA GLY A 151 1.66 -9.76 -0.98
C GLY A 151 0.29 -10.24 -0.54
N ARG A 152 0.13 -10.41 0.77
CA ARG A 152 -1.10 -10.90 1.44
C ARG A 152 -1.53 -9.92 2.52
N PHE A 153 -2.84 -9.82 2.77
CA PHE A 153 -3.34 -8.99 3.85
C PHE A 153 -2.97 -9.53 5.22
N GLY A 154 -2.63 -8.64 6.14
CA GLY A 154 -2.43 -8.96 7.54
C GLY A 154 -3.68 -8.68 8.38
N LEU A 155 -3.65 -9.13 9.64
CA LEU A 155 -4.69 -8.86 10.64
C LEU A 155 -4.91 -7.35 10.86
N ASN A 156 -3.88 -6.52 10.63
CA ASN A 156 -3.96 -5.06 10.67
C ASN A 156 -4.58 -4.43 9.40
N HIS A 157 -5.15 -5.21 8.49
CA HIS A 157 -5.69 -4.77 7.20
C HIS A 157 -4.68 -4.07 6.27
N TRP A 158 -3.38 -4.20 6.55
CA TRP A 158 -2.32 -3.76 5.64
C TRP A 158 -1.87 -4.90 4.73
N LEU A 159 -1.37 -4.56 3.56
CA LEU A 159 -0.73 -5.54 2.69
C LEU A 159 0.69 -5.80 3.18
N ILE A 160 0.96 -7.03 3.58
CA ILE A 160 2.30 -7.49 3.91
C ILE A 160 2.95 -7.97 2.61
N THR A 161 4.04 -7.35 2.25
CA THR A 161 4.85 -7.70 1.07
C THR A 161 6.10 -8.47 1.50
N GLU A 162 6.93 -8.92 0.54
CA GLU A 162 8.24 -9.49 0.85
C GLU A 162 9.15 -8.51 1.61
N LYS A 163 8.86 -7.19 1.52
CA LYS A 163 9.56 -6.12 2.25
C LYS A 163 8.77 -5.58 3.44
N GLY A 164 7.80 -6.36 3.93
CA GLY A 164 6.91 -5.99 5.02
C GLY A 164 5.80 -5.04 4.58
N CYS A 165 5.20 -4.36 5.56
CA CYS A 165 4.04 -3.49 5.33
C CYS A 165 4.32 -1.99 5.53
N CYS A 166 5.48 -1.60 6.10
CA CYS A 166 5.82 -0.18 6.31
C CYS A 166 6.27 0.49 5.01
N GLY A 167 5.37 1.20 4.39
CA GLY A 167 5.55 1.91 3.12
C GLY A 167 4.22 2.39 2.56
N ARG A 168 4.24 2.77 1.28
CA ARG A 168 3.06 3.26 0.57
C ARG A 168 2.87 2.50 -0.74
N LEU A 169 1.64 2.42 -1.17
CA LEU A 169 1.22 1.76 -2.40
C LEU A 169 0.72 2.80 -3.41
N GLY A 170 1.03 2.58 -4.67
CA GLY A 170 0.45 3.29 -5.79
C GLY A 170 0.12 2.32 -6.91
N SER A 171 -0.71 2.75 -7.84
CA SER A 171 -1.04 1.97 -9.04
C SER A 171 -1.52 2.86 -10.17
N LEU A 172 -1.47 2.31 -11.37
CA LEU A 172 -2.00 2.90 -12.59
C LEU A 172 -2.64 1.81 -13.47
N VAL A 173 -3.42 2.21 -14.43
CA VAL A 173 -4.05 1.32 -15.43
C VAL A 173 -3.58 1.73 -16.81
N THR A 174 -3.20 0.77 -17.67
CA THR A 174 -2.63 1.03 -18.99
C THR A 174 -3.09 0.03 -20.05
N GLU A 175 -3.04 0.46 -21.32
CA GLU A 175 -3.20 -0.40 -22.50
C GLU A 175 -1.98 -1.28 -22.78
N ALA A 176 -0.83 -0.96 -22.20
CA ALA A 176 0.34 -1.83 -22.32
C ALA A 176 0.06 -3.19 -21.68
N SER A 177 0.42 -4.25 -22.40
CA SER A 177 0.24 -5.63 -21.94
C SER A 177 1.52 -6.13 -21.28
N PHE A 178 1.45 -6.44 -19.99
CA PHE A 178 2.54 -7.05 -19.24
C PHE A 178 2.11 -8.41 -18.68
N PRO A 179 3.00 -9.42 -18.63
CA PRO A 179 2.71 -10.69 -17.99
C PRO A 179 2.29 -10.47 -16.53
N PRO A 180 1.16 -11.06 -16.08
CA PRO A 180 0.75 -10.94 -14.68
C PRO A 180 1.78 -11.53 -13.73
N THR A 181 1.99 -10.86 -12.59
CA THR A 181 2.80 -11.38 -11.49
C THR A 181 2.00 -12.47 -10.76
N LEU A 182 2.62 -13.59 -10.49
CA LEU A 182 2.00 -14.67 -9.73
C LEU A 182 1.68 -14.23 -8.30
N ARG A 183 0.44 -14.46 -7.87
CA ARG A 183 0.02 -14.16 -6.50
C ARG A 183 0.60 -15.19 -5.53
N PRO A 184 1.10 -14.75 -4.35
CA PRO A 184 1.50 -15.68 -3.30
C PRO A 184 0.31 -16.53 -2.84
N GLU A 185 0.48 -17.85 -2.79
CA GLU A 185 -0.54 -18.79 -2.28
C GLU A 185 -0.52 -18.85 -0.76
N LYS A 186 0.68 -18.76 -0.17
CA LYS A 186 0.87 -18.85 1.28
C LYS A 186 0.55 -17.53 1.97
N GLU A 187 0.02 -17.61 3.18
CA GLU A 187 -0.19 -16.44 4.02
C GLU A 187 1.13 -15.81 4.45
N PHE A 188 1.16 -14.46 4.51
CA PHE A 188 2.31 -13.71 5.01
C PHE A 188 2.10 -13.30 6.47
N CYS A 189 0.86 -13.19 6.92
CA CYS A 189 0.52 -12.88 8.30
C CYS A 189 0.70 -14.11 9.18
N LEU A 190 1.45 -13.97 10.27
CA LEU A 190 1.64 -15.06 11.25
C LEU A 190 0.30 -15.55 11.81
N HIS A 191 -0.62 -14.63 12.12
CA HIS A 191 -1.96 -14.98 12.64
C HIS A 191 -2.72 -15.86 11.64
N PHE A 192 -2.83 -15.44 10.39
CA PHE A 192 -3.55 -16.21 9.36
C PHE A 192 -2.83 -17.50 8.94
N ALA A 193 -1.52 -17.58 9.20
CA ALA A 193 -0.74 -18.79 9.03
C ALA A 193 -0.79 -19.74 10.25
N GLY A 194 -1.66 -19.49 11.25
CA GLY A 194 -1.89 -20.33 12.40
C GLY A 194 -0.90 -20.14 13.57
N TYR A 195 -0.11 -19.07 13.56
CA TYR A 195 0.76 -18.72 14.70
C TYR A 195 0.06 -17.77 15.67
N PRO A 196 0.31 -17.87 16.98
CA PRO A 196 -0.22 -16.91 17.96
C PRO A 196 0.47 -15.55 17.75
N CYS A 197 -0.22 -14.62 17.09
CA CYS A 197 0.28 -13.28 16.83
C CYS A 197 -0.88 -12.28 16.84
N SER A 198 -0.87 -11.37 17.81
CA SER A 198 -1.80 -10.25 17.96
C SER A 198 -1.06 -8.89 17.99
N ALA A 199 0.25 -8.88 17.74
CA ALA A 199 1.11 -7.73 17.97
C ALA A 199 0.60 -6.40 17.34
N CYS A 200 -0.11 -6.45 16.22
CA CYS A 200 -0.69 -5.25 15.59
C CYS A 200 -1.91 -4.72 16.38
N ILE A 201 -2.65 -5.58 17.07
CA ILE A 201 -3.75 -5.21 17.95
C ILE A 201 -3.17 -4.52 19.18
N ASP A 202 -2.16 -5.13 19.80
CA ASP A 202 -1.48 -4.63 21.01
C ASP A 202 -0.82 -3.26 20.74
N GLN A 203 -0.33 -3.03 19.52
CA GLN A 203 0.22 -1.75 19.07
C GLN A 203 -0.82 -0.69 18.73
N CYS A 204 -2.11 -1.04 18.64
CA CYS A 204 -3.17 -0.08 18.33
C CYS A 204 -3.57 0.70 19.59
N ILE A 205 -2.79 1.73 19.94
CA ILE A 205 -3.01 2.57 21.13
C ILE A 205 -4.39 3.25 21.17
N TYR A 206 -5.13 3.28 20.07
CA TYR A 206 -6.46 3.88 19.94
C TYR A 206 -7.59 2.84 19.97
N GLN A 207 -7.27 1.58 20.24
CA GLN A 207 -8.22 0.49 20.35
C GLN A 207 -9.22 0.42 19.17
N ALA A 208 -8.71 0.64 17.97
CA ALA A 208 -9.50 0.59 16.74
C ALA A 208 -9.37 -0.76 16.01
N LEU A 209 -8.41 -1.60 16.40
CA LEU A 209 -8.13 -2.89 15.78
C LEU A 209 -8.41 -4.02 16.76
N PHE A 210 -9.24 -4.97 16.35
CA PHE A 210 -9.67 -6.13 17.12
C PHE A 210 -9.37 -7.42 16.34
N PRO A 211 -9.43 -8.60 16.99
CA PRO A 211 -9.18 -9.88 16.31
C PRO A 211 -10.14 -10.17 15.17
N ASP A 212 -11.39 -9.73 15.27
CA ASP A 212 -12.51 -10.04 14.40
C ASP A 212 -13.02 -8.84 13.58
N HIS A 213 -12.65 -7.60 13.95
CA HIS A 213 -13.10 -6.42 13.23
C HIS A 213 -12.13 -5.24 13.33
N PHE A 214 -12.39 -4.20 12.54
CA PHE A 214 -11.68 -2.94 12.55
C PHE A 214 -12.67 -1.77 12.64
N ASP A 215 -12.62 -1.03 13.76
CA ASP A 215 -13.35 0.24 13.90
C ASP A 215 -12.60 1.35 13.15
N ARG A 216 -12.95 1.51 11.87
CA ARG A 216 -12.35 2.54 11.02
C ARG A 216 -12.68 3.95 11.48
N HIS A 217 -13.83 4.17 12.14
CA HIS A 217 -14.22 5.48 12.65
C HIS A 217 -13.39 5.88 13.88
N ALA A 218 -13.13 4.94 14.81
CA ALA A 218 -12.19 5.18 15.91
C ALA A 218 -10.79 5.52 15.38
N CYS A 219 -10.30 4.76 14.42
CA CYS A 219 -9.03 5.04 13.76
C CYS A 219 -9.04 6.43 13.11
N ASN A 220 -10.08 6.77 12.33
CA ASN A 220 -10.19 8.05 11.64
C ASN A 220 -10.23 9.24 12.59
N ARG A 221 -10.97 9.14 13.70
CA ARG A 221 -10.98 10.20 14.73
C ARG A 221 -9.58 10.57 15.19
N GLN A 222 -8.68 9.58 15.30
CA GLN A 222 -7.29 9.85 15.64
C GLN A 222 -6.50 10.42 14.48
N LEU A 223 -6.73 9.95 13.26
CA LEU A 223 -6.07 10.54 12.07
C LEU A 223 -6.38 12.04 11.96
N LEU A 224 -7.62 12.46 12.23
CA LEU A 224 -8.01 13.87 12.24
C LEU A 224 -7.27 14.68 13.32
N LYS A 225 -7.06 14.11 14.53
CA LYS A 225 -6.23 14.74 15.57
C LYS A 225 -4.76 14.87 15.10
N ASN A 226 -4.25 13.87 14.39
CA ASN A 226 -2.88 13.91 13.87
C ASN A 226 -2.72 14.97 12.77
N VAL A 227 -3.74 15.17 11.92
CA VAL A 227 -3.77 16.29 10.97
C VAL A 227 -3.64 17.64 11.70
N ALA A 228 -4.42 17.84 12.76
CA ALA A 228 -4.35 19.08 13.55
C ALA A 228 -3.00 19.25 14.24
N TYR A 229 -2.41 18.16 14.74
CA TYR A 229 -1.09 18.19 15.40
C TYR A 229 0.06 18.51 14.44
N PHE A 230 0.01 18.03 13.20
CA PHE A 230 0.99 18.29 12.14
C PHE A 230 0.46 19.30 11.10
N SER A 231 -0.16 20.37 11.56
CA SER A 231 -0.82 21.38 10.70
C SER A 231 0.11 22.09 9.71
N ASP A 232 1.42 21.98 9.89
CA ASP A 232 2.45 22.49 8.98
C ASP A 232 2.78 21.56 7.81
N LEU A 233 2.23 20.33 7.80
CA LEU A 233 2.40 19.38 6.70
C LEU A 233 1.22 19.44 5.73
N GLU A 234 1.49 19.26 4.43
CA GLU A 234 0.48 19.24 3.36
C GLU A 234 -0.63 18.20 3.64
N THR A 235 -0.27 17.08 4.24
CA THR A 235 -1.19 16.02 4.66
C THR A 235 -0.55 15.22 5.80
N ALA A 236 -1.35 14.90 6.81
CA ALA A 236 -0.90 14.15 7.99
C ALA A 236 -1.99 13.26 8.60
N ASP A 237 -2.94 12.81 7.77
CA ASP A 237 -3.97 11.83 8.12
C ASP A 237 -3.35 10.43 8.30
N VAL A 238 -2.41 10.31 9.21
CA VAL A 238 -1.51 9.17 9.36
C VAL A 238 -1.30 8.80 10.83
N CYS A 239 -1.12 7.52 11.09
CA CYS A 239 -0.74 6.99 12.41
C CYS A 239 0.37 5.93 12.27
N GLY A 240 0.09 4.77 11.66
CA GLY A 240 1.06 3.72 11.40
C GLY A 240 1.44 2.85 12.59
N LYS A 241 0.90 3.07 13.79
CA LYS A 241 1.26 2.30 15.00
C LYS A 241 1.05 0.80 14.82
N CYS A 242 -0.11 0.39 14.28
CA CYS A 242 -0.42 -1.02 13.99
C CYS A 242 0.41 -1.64 12.85
N GLY A 243 1.39 -0.94 12.31
CA GLY A 243 2.31 -1.42 11.28
C GLY A 243 3.78 -1.41 11.72
N CYS A 244 4.12 -0.72 12.82
CA CYS A 244 5.49 -0.51 13.27
C CYS A 244 5.90 -1.47 14.39
N GLY A 245 7.17 -1.90 14.39
CA GLY A 245 7.70 -2.79 15.45
C GLY A 245 7.18 -4.22 15.42
N LEU A 246 6.50 -4.62 14.36
CA LEU A 246 5.88 -5.94 14.21
C LEU A 246 6.79 -6.90 13.45
N PRO A 247 6.58 -8.23 13.56
CA PRO A 247 7.27 -9.20 12.72
C PRO A 247 7.11 -8.94 11.22
N CYS A 248 5.99 -8.32 10.80
CA CYS A 248 5.67 -8.01 9.41
C CYS A 248 5.97 -6.56 9.00
N SER A 249 6.59 -5.73 9.86
CA SER A 249 6.84 -4.32 9.55
C SER A 249 7.74 -4.13 8.32
N THR A 250 8.83 -4.90 8.22
CA THR A 250 9.90 -4.66 7.23
C THR A 250 10.31 -5.91 6.45
N THR A 251 9.61 -7.01 6.63
CA THR A 251 9.86 -8.29 5.95
C THR A 251 8.60 -9.15 5.94
N ASN A 252 8.56 -10.16 5.08
CA ASN A 252 7.60 -11.23 5.16
C ASN A 252 7.98 -12.18 6.31
N PRO A 253 7.23 -12.24 7.42
CA PRO A 253 7.60 -13.07 8.57
C PRO A 253 7.44 -14.58 8.30
N MET A 254 6.77 -14.95 7.20
CA MET A 254 6.58 -16.34 6.79
C MET A 254 7.62 -16.83 5.77
N SER A 255 8.54 -15.98 5.30
CA SER A 255 9.54 -16.33 4.27
C SER A 255 10.40 -17.55 4.61
N LYS A 256 10.61 -17.82 5.91
CA LYS A 256 11.40 -18.96 6.42
C LYS A 256 10.57 -19.92 7.30
N ARG A 257 9.24 -19.88 7.21
CA ARG A 257 8.33 -20.66 8.06
C ARG A 257 7.33 -21.45 7.22
N THR A 258 6.82 -22.54 7.76
CA THR A 258 5.70 -23.30 7.20
C THR A 258 4.41 -22.94 7.94
N PRO A 259 3.25 -22.86 7.24
CA PRO A 259 1.96 -22.67 7.90
C PRO A 259 1.69 -23.78 8.92
N LYS A 260 1.10 -23.42 10.05
CA LYS A 260 0.63 -24.38 11.05
C LYS A 260 -0.82 -24.77 10.75
N PRO A 261 -1.26 -25.97 11.12
CA PRO A 261 -2.67 -26.33 11.07
C PRO A 261 -3.47 -25.31 11.90
N LYS A 262 -4.63 -24.86 11.36
CA LYS A 262 -5.54 -24.03 12.13
C LYS A 262 -6.06 -24.84 13.31
N PRO A 263 -6.16 -24.29 14.54
CA PRO A 263 -6.87 -24.96 15.62
C PRO A 263 -8.30 -25.27 15.14
N GLN A 264 -8.70 -26.53 15.30
CA GLN A 264 -10.11 -26.91 15.10
C GLN A 264 -10.90 -26.26 16.26
N HIS A 265 -11.78 -25.35 15.96
CA HIS A 265 -12.77 -24.79 16.89
C HIS A 265 -14.08 -25.53 16.74
#